data_19f2e359cc9964941f5bf9762615f6fc
#
_entry.id   19f2e359cc9964941f5bf9762615f6fc
#
_cell.length_a   1.000
_cell.length_b   1.000
_cell.length_c   1.000
_cell.angle_alpha   90.00
_cell.angle_beta   90.00
_cell.angle_gamma   90.00
#
_symmetry.space_group_name_H-M   'P 1'
#
loop_
_entity.id
_entity.type
_entity.pdbx_description
1 polymer ?
#
loop_
_entity_poly.entity_id
_entity_poly.type
_entity_poly.pdbx_seq_one_letter_code
_entity_poly.pdbx_strand_id
1 'polypeptide(L)'
;MIIGLFPELEPAGGIQRVGRHLAAVITEFAESRKMECRLLSLNDSPELHRMSVGDREFVFTGSARAKGRFTATALRSARRHAKLVIAAHPYLAPVAQGMRIAAPRMKSIVVAHGIEIWEPLSTLRRRALRRSNVILTPTQDTANHVATQQQIPRDRIRVLPWALDPDFENLAVATAQSSLPLNYPAGRVILTVGRWQSNERYKGMDTLITALPRLLHEWPDLQLVAVGDGDDRDWLEQMAKSSGVQGHVHFYTGLTSVELAACYSACEIFALPSRGEGFGLVYLEAMARGKPVIGGAHGGAPEVIDDGKTGYLVQHGDVPQLATSIETLLSDPALEREMGARGRERVNREYKFGVFAKSLKKILRELCES
;
A
#
# COMPACT_ATOMS: atom_id res chain seq x y z
N MET A 1 7.55 -26.90 -7.80
CA MET A 1 8.05 -25.87 -6.87
C MET A 1 7.59 -24.50 -7.35
N ILE A 2 7.25 -23.61 -6.42
CA ILE A 2 7.01 -22.18 -6.65
C ILE A 2 8.11 -21.36 -5.96
N ILE A 3 8.57 -20.28 -6.58
CA ILE A 3 9.62 -19.43 -6.03
C ILE A 3 9.11 -17.99 -5.96
N GLY A 4 9.14 -17.40 -4.76
CA GLY A 4 8.87 -15.98 -4.53
C GLY A 4 10.17 -15.20 -4.36
N LEU A 5 10.29 -14.08 -5.05
CA LEU A 5 11.40 -13.14 -4.97
C LEU A 5 10.88 -11.81 -4.43
N PHE A 6 11.38 -11.37 -3.28
CA PHE A 6 10.92 -10.16 -2.58
C PHE A 6 12.06 -9.15 -2.42
N PRO A 7 11.77 -7.85 -2.43
CA PRO A 7 12.73 -6.83 -2.01
C PRO A 7 13.15 -7.02 -0.55
N GLU A 8 12.14 -7.02 0.30
CA GLU A 8 12.21 -7.19 1.76
C GLU A 8 10.81 -7.51 2.28
N LEU A 9 10.72 -8.14 3.43
CA LEU A 9 9.46 -8.56 4.05
C LEU A 9 9.30 -8.09 5.51
N GLU A 10 10.40 -7.92 6.26
CA GLU A 10 10.36 -7.56 7.67
C GLU A 10 9.97 -6.10 7.94
N PRO A 11 10.52 -5.07 7.24
CA PRO A 11 10.23 -3.68 7.57
C PRO A 11 8.75 -3.31 7.42
N ALA A 12 8.35 -2.26 8.14
CA ALA A 12 7.05 -1.64 7.93
C ALA A 12 7.00 -0.93 6.58
N GLY A 13 5.84 -0.92 5.91
CA GLY A 13 5.64 -0.23 4.64
C GLY A 13 4.60 -0.91 3.76
N GLY A 14 4.02 -0.16 2.82
CA GLY A 14 2.95 -0.66 1.95
C GLY A 14 3.41 -1.79 1.04
N ILE A 15 4.58 -1.65 0.40
CA ILE A 15 5.15 -2.68 -0.50
C ILE A 15 5.48 -3.95 0.29
N GLN A 16 6.06 -3.81 1.49
CA GLN A 16 6.40 -4.94 2.36
C GLN A 16 5.14 -5.66 2.83
N ARG A 17 4.09 -4.93 3.20
CA ARG A 17 2.80 -5.50 3.58
C ARG A 17 2.19 -6.32 2.43
N VAL A 18 2.14 -5.78 1.22
CA VAL A 18 1.71 -6.52 0.03
C VAL A 18 2.61 -7.72 -0.21
N GLY A 19 3.92 -7.57 -0.03
CA GLY A 19 4.89 -8.68 -0.10
C GLY A 19 4.53 -9.82 0.84
N ARG A 20 4.20 -9.52 2.10
CA ARG A 20 3.76 -10.52 3.09
C ARG A 20 2.44 -11.19 2.68
N HIS A 21 1.46 -10.41 2.19
CA HIS A 21 0.21 -10.97 1.67
C HIS A 21 0.46 -11.96 0.52
N LEU A 22 1.32 -11.60 -0.42
CA LEU A 22 1.72 -12.48 -1.52
C LEU A 22 2.40 -13.74 -0.98
N ALA A 23 3.37 -13.59 -0.07
CA ALA A 23 4.13 -14.70 0.51
C ALA A 23 3.21 -15.72 1.21
N ALA A 24 2.28 -15.25 2.05
CA ALA A 24 1.32 -16.08 2.75
C ALA A 24 0.42 -16.87 1.77
N VAL A 25 -0.15 -16.20 0.77
CA VAL A 25 -1.03 -16.86 -0.22
C VAL A 25 -0.26 -17.83 -1.12
N ILE A 26 0.98 -17.51 -1.51
CA ILE A 26 1.82 -18.38 -2.32
C ILE A 26 2.17 -19.66 -1.55
N THR A 27 2.52 -19.52 -0.28
CA THR A 27 2.83 -20.67 0.60
C THR A 27 1.60 -21.57 0.76
N GLU A 28 0.45 -21.03 1.16
CA GLU A 28 -0.81 -21.75 1.30
C GLU A 28 -1.23 -22.46 -0.02
N PHE A 29 -1.08 -21.79 -1.14
CA PHE A 29 -1.36 -22.39 -2.45
C PHE A 29 -0.43 -23.55 -2.76
N ALA A 30 0.88 -23.40 -2.52
CA ALA A 30 1.85 -24.47 -2.75
C ALA A 30 1.58 -25.69 -1.89
N GLU A 31 1.31 -25.51 -0.61
CA GLU A 31 0.95 -26.57 0.35
C GLU A 31 -0.30 -27.33 -0.09
N SER A 32 -1.36 -26.60 -0.48
CA SER A 32 -2.62 -27.20 -0.95
C SER A 32 -2.42 -28.09 -2.20
N ARG A 33 -1.32 -27.89 -2.93
CA ARG A 33 -0.95 -28.63 -4.14
C ARG A 33 0.22 -29.58 -3.94
N LYS A 34 0.68 -29.76 -2.70
CA LYS A 34 1.86 -30.57 -2.34
C LYS A 34 3.10 -30.16 -3.16
N MET A 35 3.26 -28.85 -3.38
CA MET A 35 4.38 -28.28 -4.10
C MET A 35 5.37 -27.65 -3.11
N GLU A 36 6.66 -27.79 -3.38
CA GLU A 36 7.70 -27.05 -2.66
C GLU A 36 7.52 -25.54 -2.90
N CYS A 37 7.57 -24.73 -1.84
CA CYS A 37 7.60 -23.29 -1.87
C CYS A 37 8.96 -22.78 -1.37
N ARG A 38 9.54 -21.81 -2.07
CA ARG A 38 10.77 -21.15 -1.64
C ARG A 38 10.62 -19.65 -1.78
N LEU A 39 10.70 -18.95 -0.67
CA LEU A 39 10.63 -17.49 -0.62
C LEU A 39 12.02 -16.94 -0.33
N LEU A 40 12.48 -16.02 -1.16
CA LEU A 40 13.78 -15.37 -1.07
C LEU A 40 13.60 -13.86 -0.96
N SER A 41 14.25 -13.24 0.01
CA SER A 41 14.29 -11.80 0.18
C SER A 41 15.71 -11.25 -0.10
N LEU A 42 15.78 -10.10 -0.75
CA LEU A 42 17.05 -9.47 -1.08
C LEU A 42 17.66 -8.74 0.12
N ASN A 43 16.86 -7.95 0.83
CA ASN A 43 17.38 -6.98 1.79
C ASN A 43 17.38 -7.48 3.23
N ASP A 44 16.50 -8.43 3.59
CA ASP A 44 16.43 -8.98 4.94
C ASP A 44 17.68 -9.79 5.32
N SER A 45 17.92 -9.99 6.61
CA SER A 45 19.10 -10.70 7.13
C SER A 45 19.21 -12.13 6.59
N PRO A 46 20.43 -12.74 6.54
CA PRO A 46 20.66 -13.97 5.78
C PRO A 46 20.29 -15.25 6.52
N GLU A 47 19.31 -15.20 7.35
CA GLU A 47 18.78 -16.31 8.15
C GLU A 47 17.42 -16.77 7.62
N LEU A 48 16.89 -17.82 8.23
CA LEU A 48 15.55 -18.30 8.00
C LEU A 48 14.59 -17.52 8.92
N HIS A 49 13.69 -16.76 8.30
CA HIS A 49 12.67 -15.99 8.99
C HIS A 49 11.33 -16.69 8.94
N ARG A 50 10.56 -16.57 10.02
CA ARG A 50 9.17 -17.01 10.09
C ARG A 50 8.28 -15.80 10.36
N MET A 51 7.26 -15.64 9.56
CA MET A 51 6.24 -14.58 9.68
C MET A 51 4.84 -15.15 9.43
N SER A 52 3.83 -14.37 9.81
CA SER A 52 2.43 -14.68 9.53
C SER A 52 1.69 -13.47 8.97
N VAL A 53 0.55 -13.74 8.34
CA VAL A 53 -0.48 -12.78 7.96
C VAL A 53 -1.82 -13.37 8.38
N GLY A 54 -2.40 -12.85 9.44
CA GLY A 54 -3.51 -13.50 10.15
C GLY A 54 -3.10 -14.89 10.64
N ASP A 55 -3.83 -15.91 10.21
CA ASP A 55 -3.61 -17.32 10.55
C ASP A 55 -2.63 -18.05 9.60
N ARG A 56 -2.07 -17.37 8.60
CA ARG A 56 -1.22 -17.99 7.56
C ARG A 56 0.26 -17.72 7.82
N GLU A 57 0.97 -18.77 8.20
CA GLU A 57 2.43 -18.73 8.38
C GLU A 57 3.17 -18.94 7.07
N PHE A 58 4.35 -18.35 6.95
CA PHE A 58 5.30 -18.58 5.88
C PHE A 58 6.74 -18.40 6.35
N VAL A 59 7.66 -19.04 5.65
CA VAL A 59 9.10 -18.92 5.93
C VAL A 59 9.84 -18.40 4.70
N PHE A 60 10.87 -17.58 4.93
CA PHE A 60 11.70 -17.05 3.85
C PHE A 60 13.16 -16.93 4.28
N THR A 61 14.05 -16.78 3.32
CA THR A 61 15.48 -16.60 3.55
C THR A 61 15.93 -15.27 2.98
N GLY A 62 16.58 -14.45 3.78
CA GLY A 62 17.14 -13.18 3.39
C GLY A 62 18.50 -13.30 2.73
N SER A 63 19.01 -12.19 2.19
CA SER A 63 20.30 -12.12 1.53
C SER A 63 21.19 -10.96 1.99
N ALA A 64 20.76 -10.17 2.98
CA ALA A 64 21.47 -9.01 3.55
C ALA A 64 22.00 -8.06 2.44
N ARG A 65 21.15 -7.72 1.48
CA ARG A 65 21.48 -6.86 0.31
C ARG A 65 22.56 -7.42 -0.63
N ALA A 66 23.01 -8.66 -0.42
CA ALA A 66 24.03 -9.31 -1.25
C ALA A 66 23.43 -9.79 -2.59
N LYS A 67 23.32 -8.89 -3.57
CA LYS A 67 22.71 -9.14 -4.89
C LYS A 67 23.24 -10.39 -5.58
N GLY A 68 24.57 -10.63 -5.52
CA GLY A 68 25.19 -11.81 -6.10
C GLY A 68 24.71 -13.10 -5.47
N ARG A 69 24.69 -13.17 -4.12
CA ARG A 69 24.17 -14.33 -3.36
C ARG A 69 22.69 -14.56 -3.65
N PHE A 70 21.87 -13.52 -3.59
CA PHE A 70 20.45 -13.59 -3.93
C PHE A 70 20.21 -14.19 -5.31
N THR A 71 20.87 -13.61 -6.33
CA THR A 71 20.74 -14.08 -7.72
C THR A 71 21.22 -15.52 -7.89
N ALA A 72 22.38 -15.88 -7.31
CA ALA A 72 22.90 -17.24 -7.38
C ALA A 72 21.96 -18.27 -6.71
N THR A 73 21.38 -17.91 -5.54
CA THR A 73 20.41 -18.75 -4.84
C THR A 73 19.12 -18.92 -5.65
N ALA A 74 18.61 -17.85 -6.24
CA ALA A 74 17.45 -17.90 -7.12
C ALA A 74 17.70 -18.81 -8.34
N LEU A 75 18.80 -18.62 -9.04
CA LEU A 75 19.17 -19.44 -10.22
C LEU A 75 19.35 -20.92 -9.88
N ARG A 76 19.99 -21.25 -8.74
CA ARG A 76 20.10 -22.65 -8.29
C ARG A 76 18.73 -23.26 -7.99
N SER A 77 17.82 -22.47 -7.43
CA SER A 77 16.43 -22.90 -7.14
C SER A 77 15.67 -23.22 -8.45
N ALA A 78 15.88 -22.45 -9.51
CA ALA A 78 15.22 -22.65 -10.81
C ALA A 78 15.48 -24.06 -11.41
N ARG A 79 16.65 -24.63 -11.18
CA ARG A 79 17.06 -25.95 -11.72
C ARG A 79 16.33 -27.14 -11.09
N ARG A 80 15.53 -26.93 -10.04
CA ARG A 80 14.82 -27.98 -9.27
C ARG A 80 13.35 -28.13 -9.68
N HIS A 81 13.04 -28.18 -10.99
CA HIS A 81 11.67 -28.32 -11.50
C HIS A 81 10.70 -27.23 -11.05
N ALA A 82 11.18 -25.98 -10.98
CA ALA A 82 10.34 -24.84 -10.67
C ALA A 82 9.30 -24.60 -11.79
N LYS A 83 8.01 -24.51 -11.42
CA LYS A 83 6.92 -24.23 -12.35
C LYS A 83 6.66 -22.74 -12.49
N LEU A 84 6.84 -21.98 -11.41
CA LEU A 84 6.48 -20.57 -11.35
C LEU A 84 7.49 -19.77 -10.51
N VAL A 85 7.86 -18.59 -10.99
CA VAL A 85 8.57 -17.56 -10.23
C VAL A 85 7.70 -16.32 -10.14
N ILE A 86 7.59 -15.75 -8.93
CA ILE A 86 6.90 -14.49 -8.66
C ILE A 86 7.94 -13.46 -8.19
N ALA A 87 8.16 -12.42 -8.99
CA ALA A 87 8.98 -11.27 -8.62
C ALA A 87 8.04 -10.20 -8.03
N ALA A 88 8.08 -10.03 -6.73
CA ALA A 88 7.19 -9.12 -6.00
C ALA A 88 7.51 -7.62 -6.22
N HIS A 89 8.40 -7.29 -7.14
CA HIS A 89 8.71 -5.91 -7.55
C HIS A 89 9.37 -5.89 -8.94
N PRO A 90 9.15 -4.86 -9.79
CA PRO A 90 9.68 -4.82 -11.15
C PRO A 90 11.21 -4.87 -11.24
N TYR A 91 11.95 -4.37 -10.25
CA TYR A 91 13.42 -4.44 -10.29
C TYR A 91 13.97 -5.86 -10.11
N LEU A 92 13.17 -6.81 -9.62
CA LEU A 92 13.53 -8.24 -9.54
C LEU A 92 13.22 -9.01 -10.84
N ALA A 93 12.53 -8.39 -11.80
CA ALA A 93 12.19 -9.01 -13.07
C ALA A 93 13.43 -9.56 -13.84
N PRO A 94 14.61 -8.90 -13.86
CA PRO A 94 15.81 -9.47 -14.49
C PRO A 94 16.26 -10.79 -13.88
N VAL A 95 16.16 -10.94 -12.55
CA VAL A 95 16.49 -12.20 -11.85
C VAL A 95 15.50 -13.30 -12.25
N ALA A 96 14.19 -13.01 -12.23
CA ALA A 96 13.17 -13.94 -12.67
C ALA A 96 13.36 -14.36 -14.14
N GLN A 97 13.75 -13.42 -15.00
CA GLN A 97 14.07 -13.73 -16.41
C GLN A 97 15.30 -14.63 -16.54
N GLY A 98 16.37 -14.39 -15.76
CA GLY A 98 17.54 -15.27 -15.69
C GLY A 98 17.17 -16.70 -15.27
N MET A 99 16.30 -16.83 -14.28
CA MET A 99 15.76 -18.13 -13.85
C MET A 99 15.01 -18.84 -14.98
N ARG A 100 14.20 -18.12 -15.78
CA ARG A 100 13.47 -18.69 -16.92
C ARG A 100 14.40 -19.12 -18.06
N ILE A 101 15.53 -18.45 -18.25
CA ILE A 101 16.57 -18.92 -19.20
C ILE A 101 17.13 -20.28 -18.75
N ALA A 102 17.36 -20.45 -17.44
CA ALA A 102 17.83 -21.71 -16.86
C ALA A 102 16.74 -22.81 -16.81
N ALA A 103 15.45 -22.42 -16.78
CA ALA A 103 14.30 -23.31 -16.76
C ALA A 103 13.21 -22.81 -17.73
N PRO A 104 13.30 -23.06 -19.05
CA PRO A 104 12.44 -22.44 -20.07
C PRO A 104 10.93 -22.70 -19.93
N ARG A 105 10.55 -23.80 -19.28
CA ARG A 105 9.13 -24.14 -19.03
C ARG A 105 8.53 -23.37 -17.84
N MET A 106 9.37 -22.72 -17.02
CA MET A 106 8.91 -21.96 -15.85
C MET A 106 8.17 -20.70 -16.27
N LYS A 107 6.98 -20.50 -15.74
CA LYS A 107 6.21 -19.27 -15.91
C LYS A 107 6.70 -18.18 -14.93
N SER A 108 6.36 -16.94 -15.21
CA SER A 108 6.73 -15.81 -14.33
C SER A 108 5.59 -14.82 -14.15
N ILE A 109 5.46 -14.34 -12.90
CA ILE A 109 4.67 -13.18 -12.54
C ILE A 109 5.62 -12.07 -12.10
N VAL A 110 5.32 -10.83 -12.48
CA VAL A 110 5.94 -9.64 -11.90
C VAL A 110 4.85 -8.77 -11.30
N VAL A 111 5.08 -8.29 -10.09
CA VAL A 111 4.14 -7.41 -9.38
C VAL A 111 4.62 -5.97 -9.53
N ALA A 112 3.73 -5.09 -9.99
CA ALA A 112 3.92 -3.65 -10.05
C ALA A 112 2.98 -2.98 -9.05
N HIS A 113 3.52 -2.07 -8.23
CA HIS A 113 2.78 -1.48 -7.11
C HIS A 113 2.19 -0.10 -7.43
N GLY A 114 2.79 0.64 -8.37
CA GLY A 114 2.32 1.96 -8.78
C GLY A 114 3.45 2.84 -9.32
N ILE A 115 3.85 3.85 -8.57
CA ILE A 115 4.74 4.94 -8.99
C ILE A 115 6.05 4.45 -9.63
N GLU A 116 6.63 3.36 -9.13
CA GLU A 116 7.90 2.80 -9.63
C GLU A 116 7.85 2.30 -11.07
N ILE A 117 6.63 2.21 -11.66
CA ILE A 117 6.39 1.75 -13.03
C ILE A 117 5.78 2.83 -13.93
N TRP A 118 5.44 3.98 -13.39
CA TRP A 118 4.80 5.07 -14.15
C TRP A 118 5.75 5.76 -15.12
N GLU A 119 7.04 5.73 -14.82
CA GLU A 119 8.10 6.17 -15.73
C GLU A 119 8.73 4.99 -16.48
N PRO A 120 9.30 5.22 -17.68
CA PRO A 120 9.97 4.18 -18.44
C PRO A 120 11.11 3.53 -17.64
N LEU A 121 11.03 2.24 -17.44
CA LEU A 121 12.11 1.47 -16.79
C LEU A 121 13.36 1.40 -17.67
N SER A 122 14.52 1.14 -17.04
CA SER A 122 15.76 0.85 -17.76
C SER A 122 15.56 -0.30 -18.75
N THR A 123 16.32 -0.28 -19.86
CA THR A 123 16.18 -1.25 -20.96
C THR A 123 16.19 -2.70 -20.49
N LEU A 124 17.08 -3.05 -19.55
CA LEU A 124 17.18 -4.40 -18.99
C LEU A 124 15.88 -4.80 -18.24
N ARG A 125 15.39 -3.93 -17.36
CA ARG A 125 14.17 -4.19 -16.58
C ARG A 125 12.95 -4.28 -17.48
N ARG A 126 12.81 -3.34 -18.41
CA ARG A 126 11.71 -3.34 -19.38
C ARG A 126 11.71 -4.58 -20.26
N ARG A 127 12.89 -5.03 -20.74
CA ARG A 127 13.01 -6.26 -21.52
C ARG A 127 12.64 -7.50 -20.70
N ALA A 128 13.05 -7.57 -19.43
CA ALA A 128 12.67 -8.65 -18.53
C ALA A 128 11.16 -8.66 -18.27
N LEU A 129 10.58 -7.49 -18.01
CA LEU A 129 9.14 -7.31 -17.78
C LEU A 129 8.32 -7.78 -19.01
N ARG A 130 8.70 -7.36 -20.22
CA ARG A 130 8.06 -7.77 -21.48
C ARG A 130 8.09 -9.28 -21.74
N ARG A 131 9.00 -10.00 -21.10
CA ARG A 131 9.11 -11.47 -21.22
C ARG A 131 8.37 -12.21 -20.13
N SER A 132 7.81 -11.51 -19.14
CA SER A 132 7.01 -12.12 -18.09
C SER A 132 5.67 -12.61 -18.63
N ASN A 133 5.13 -13.68 -18.07
CA ASN A 133 3.85 -14.24 -18.50
C ASN A 133 2.68 -13.36 -18.04
N VAL A 134 2.75 -12.89 -16.79
CA VAL A 134 1.72 -12.02 -16.19
C VAL A 134 2.39 -10.89 -15.41
N ILE A 135 1.80 -9.71 -15.50
CA ILE A 135 2.09 -8.58 -14.63
C ILE A 135 0.87 -8.30 -13.78
N LEU A 136 1.04 -8.30 -12.47
CA LEU A 136 -0.01 -7.93 -11.52
C LEU A 136 0.11 -6.45 -11.18
N THR A 137 -1.01 -5.76 -11.20
CA THR A 137 -1.13 -4.34 -10.83
C THR A 137 -2.28 -4.17 -9.85
N PRO A 138 -2.21 -3.23 -8.88
CA PRO A 138 -3.29 -3.01 -7.92
C PRO A 138 -4.52 -2.33 -8.51
N THR A 139 -4.33 -1.54 -9.56
CA THR A 139 -5.33 -0.65 -10.15
C THR A 139 -5.30 -0.70 -11.66
N GLN A 140 -6.39 -0.30 -12.28
CA GLN A 140 -6.48 -0.11 -13.73
C GLN A 140 -5.59 1.05 -14.18
N ASP A 141 -5.43 2.09 -13.36
CA ASP A 141 -4.51 3.20 -13.60
C ASP A 141 -3.07 2.68 -13.73
N THR A 142 -2.57 1.92 -12.76
CA THR A 142 -1.23 1.29 -12.86
C THR A 142 -1.14 0.34 -14.05
N ALA A 143 -2.21 -0.40 -14.38
CA ALA A 143 -2.25 -1.25 -15.57
C ALA A 143 -2.10 -0.44 -16.87
N ASN A 144 -2.71 0.75 -16.93
CA ASN A 144 -2.57 1.68 -18.06
C ASN A 144 -1.11 2.14 -18.22
N HIS A 145 -0.47 2.54 -17.12
CA HIS A 145 0.94 2.92 -17.12
C HIS A 145 1.85 1.77 -17.56
N VAL A 146 1.62 0.55 -17.07
CA VAL A 146 2.36 -0.64 -17.53
C VAL A 146 2.18 -0.87 -19.04
N ALA A 147 0.96 -0.75 -19.55
CA ALA A 147 0.70 -0.96 -20.97
C ALA A 147 1.36 0.11 -21.84
N THR A 148 1.27 1.39 -21.48
CA THR A 148 1.76 2.51 -22.28
C THR A 148 3.25 2.74 -22.09
N GLN A 149 3.72 2.96 -20.85
CA GLN A 149 5.12 3.34 -20.58
C GLN A 149 6.09 2.17 -20.76
N GLN A 150 5.68 0.95 -20.39
CA GLN A 150 6.52 -0.23 -20.54
C GLN A 150 6.24 -1.00 -21.84
N GLN A 151 5.21 -0.61 -22.59
CA GLN A 151 4.78 -1.23 -23.84
C GLN A 151 4.50 -2.74 -23.66
N ILE A 152 3.69 -3.06 -22.68
CA ILE A 152 3.27 -4.43 -22.37
C ILE A 152 1.88 -4.68 -22.96
N PRO A 153 1.65 -5.79 -23.67
CA PRO A 153 0.33 -6.17 -24.15
C PRO A 153 -0.69 -6.33 -23.00
N ARG A 154 -1.89 -5.78 -23.17
CA ARG A 154 -2.95 -5.77 -22.15
C ARG A 154 -3.37 -7.17 -21.67
N ASP A 155 -3.34 -8.16 -22.54
CA ASP A 155 -3.66 -9.54 -22.23
C ASP A 155 -2.73 -10.18 -21.18
N ARG A 156 -1.53 -9.60 -20.97
CA ARG A 156 -0.57 -10.01 -19.94
C ARG A 156 -0.70 -9.27 -18.62
N ILE A 157 -1.54 -8.25 -18.56
CA ILE A 157 -1.73 -7.46 -17.34
C ILE A 157 -2.99 -7.96 -16.64
N ARG A 158 -2.90 -8.20 -15.34
CA ARG A 158 -4.03 -8.58 -14.48
C ARG A 158 -4.12 -7.59 -13.33
N VAL A 159 -5.27 -6.96 -13.19
CA VAL A 159 -5.56 -6.11 -12.03
C VAL A 159 -5.95 -7.01 -10.86
N LEU A 160 -5.25 -6.84 -9.77
CA LEU A 160 -5.47 -7.53 -8.49
C LEU A 160 -5.38 -6.47 -7.38
N PRO A 161 -6.51 -5.93 -6.93
CA PRO A 161 -6.53 -4.94 -5.84
C PRO A 161 -5.85 -5.49 -4.59
N TRP A 162 -5.09 -4.62 -3.91
CA TRP A 162 -4.47 -4.99 -2.63
C TRP A 162 -5.54 -5.10 -1.54
N ALA A 163 -5.22 -5.81 -0.50
CA ALA A 163 -6.13 -6.04 0.61
C ALA A 163 -5.75 -5.24 1.85
N LEU A 164 -6.75 -4.99 2.69
CA LEU A 164 -6.54 -4.62 4.08
C LEU A 164 -5.78 -5.73 4.79
N ASP A 165 -4.85 -5.34 5.64
CA ASP A 165 -4.08 -6.28 6.46
C ASP A 165 -5.01 -6.92 7.51
N PRO A 166 -5.13 -8.25 7.55
CA PRO A 166 -5.99 -8.91 8.53
C PRO A 166 -5.53 -8.68 9.98
N ASP A 167 -4.23 -8.48 10.22
CA ASP A 167 -3.73 -8.17 11.55
C ASP A 167 -4.19 -6.77 11.99
N PHE A 168 -4.19 -5.78 11.08
CA PHE A 168 -4.77 -4.46 11.33
C PHE A 168 -6.29 -4.53 11.52
N GLU A 169 -6.99 -5.35 10.74
CA GLU A 169 -8.44 -5.53 10.86
C GLU A 169 -8.83 -6.06 12.24
N ASN A 170 -8.06 -7.02 12.77
CA ASN A 170 -8.30 -7.69 14.05
C ASN A 170 -7.98 -6.83 15.28
N LEU A 171 -7.28 -5.69 15.11
CA LEU A 171 -7.06 -4.75 16.22
C LEU A 171 -8.40 -4.17 16.69
N ALA A 172 -8.80 -4.51 17.91
CA ALA A 172 -10.13 -4.19 18.43
C ALA A 172 -10.39 -2.69 18.52
N VAL A 173 -11.56 -2.27 18.03
CA VAL A 173 -12.01 -0.87 18.14
C VAL A 173 -12.19 -0.45 19.63
N ALA A 174 -12.52 -1.41 20.50
CA ALA A 174 -12.78 -1.16 21.92
C ALA A 174 -11.55 -0.74 22.74
N THR A 175 -10.32 -1.03 22.26
CA THR A 175 -9.07 -0.62 22.92
C THR A 175 -8.54 0.73 22.41
N ALA A 176 -9.23 1.33 21.43
CA ALA A 176 -8.72 2.46 20.67
C ALA A 176 -8.43 3.70 21.54
N GLN A 177 -9.32 4.10 22.45
CA GLN A 177 -9.11 5.33 23.24
C GLN A 177 -7.99 5.21 24.28
N SER A 178 -7.84 4.03 24.91
CA SER A 178 -6.75 3.80 25.88
C SER A 178 -5.37 3.59 25.25
N SER A 179 -5.32 3.47 23.92
CA SER A 179 -4.11 3.18 23.14
C SER A 179 -3.68 4.34 22.24
N LEU A 180 -4.27 5.53 22.41
CA LEU A 180 -3.81 6.72 21.70
C LEU A 180 -2.37 7.09 22.12
N PRO A 181 -1.57 7.62 21.20
CA PRO A 181 -0.22 8.06 21.54
C PRO A 181 -0.22 9.16 22.60
N LEU A 182 0.88 9.26 23.35
CA LEU A 182 1.05 10.30 24.37
C LEU A 182 0.85 11.69 23.75
N ASN A 183 0.12 12.56 24.45
CA ASN A 183 -0.21 13.92 24.01
C ASN A 183 -1.06 13.97 22.71
N TYR A 184 -1.86 12.93 22.45
CA TYR A 184 -2.84 13.01 21.38
C TYR A 184 -3.80 14.18 21.61
N PRO A 185 -4.04 15.06 20.61
CA PRO A 185 -4.81 16.27 20.81
C PRO A 185 -6.29 15.97 21.12
N ALA A 186 -6.89 16.85 21.93
CA ALA A 186 -8.33 16.90 22.08
C ALA A 186 -8.95 17.73 20.94
N GLY A 187 -10.23 17.51 20.65
CA GLY A 187 -10.98 18.21 19.59
C GLY A 187 -11.20 17.33 18.37
N ARG A 188 -11.64 17.94 17.28
CA ARG A 188 -11.86 17.27 15.99
C ARG A 188 -10.54 17.00 15.31
N VAL A 189 -10.36 15.80 14.77
CA VAL A 189 -9.09 15.38 14.19
C VAL A 189 -9.25 15.04 12.71
N ILE A 190 -8.45 15.68 11.87
CA ILE A 190 -8.11 15.19 10.54
C ILE A 190 -6.84 14.36 10.66
N LEU A 191 -6.90 13.09 10.29
CA LEU A 191 -5.74 12.20 10.27
C LEU A 191 -5.14 12.13 8.87
N THR A 192 -3.83 12.19 8.77
CA THR A 192 -3.07 11.81 7.58
C THR A 192 -1.96 10.85 7.94
N VAL A 193 -1.72 9.84 7.09
CA VAL A 193 -0.71 8.80 7.34
C VAL A 193 0.14 8.62 6.09
N GLY A 194 1.45 8.77 6.23
CA GLY A 194 2.35 8.61 5.09
C GLY A 194 3.79 9.00 5.40
N ARG A 195 4.69 8.73 4.46
CA ARG A 195 6.09 9.19 4.56
C ARG A 195 6.15 10.69 4.21
N TRP A 196 7.01 11.42 4.91
CA TRP A 196 7.27 12.84 4.66
C TRP A 196 8.67 13.00 4.06
N GLN A 197 8.83 12.48 2.85
CA GLN A 197 10.09 12.58 2.12
C GLN A 197 10.04 13.82 1.22
N SER A 198 11.13 14.57 1.15
CA SER A 198 11.25 15.79 0.34
C SER A 198 10.98 15.56 -1.16
N ASN A 199 11.21 14.35 -1.64
CA ASN A 199 10.88 13.92 -3.00
C ASN A 199 9.46 13.32 -3.12
N GLU A 200 8.66 13.26 -2.04
CA GLU A 200 7.29 12.75 -2.00
C GLU A 200 6.25 13.82 -1.59
N ARG A 201 6.56 15.10 -1.74
CA ARG A 201 5.63 16.23 -1.47
C ARG A 201 4.34 16.14 -2.28
N TYR A 202 4.33 15.36 -3.35
CA TYR A 202 3.12 15.03 -4.10
C TYR A 202 2.03 14.35 -3.24
N LYS A 203 2.29 13.96 -2.00
CA LYS A 203 1.31 13.41 -1.05
C LYS A 203 0.35 14.46 -0.48
N GLY A 204 0.66 15.76 -0.62
CA GLY A 204 -0.26 16.85 -0.33
C GLY A 204 -0.40 17.20 1.15
N MET A 205 0.60 16.88 2.00
CA MET A 205 0.62 17.31 3.39
C MET A 205 0.69 18.84 3.52
N ASP A 206 1.42 19.49 2.64
CA ASP A 206 1.49 20.95 2.48
C ASP A 206 0.11 21.56 2.17
N THR A 207 -0.66 20.90 1.30
CA THR A 207 -2.02 21.31 0.95
C THR A 207 -2.95 21.26 2.17
N LEU A 208 -2.82 20.22 3.02
CA LEU A 208 -3.55 20.11 4.30
C LEU A 208 -3.20 21.25 5.25
N ILE A 209 -1.90 21.52 5.48
CA ILE A 209 -1.46 22.62 6.34
C ILE A 209 -1.97 23.97 5.82
N THR A 210 -1.93 24.19 4.50
CA THR A 210 -2.40 25.44 3.87
C THR A 210 -3.92 25.63 4.02
N ALA A 211 -4.70 24.56 4.12
CA ALA A 211 -6.14 24.64 4.31
C ALA A 211 -6.56 25.00 5.75
N LEU A 212 -5.71 24.70 6.76
CA LEU A 212 -6.06 24.86 8.18
C LEU A 212 -6.47 26.27 8.59
N PRO A 213 -5.83 27.39 8.18
CA PRO A 213 -6.25 28.73 8.59
C PRO A 213 -7.71 29.05 8.27
N ARG A 214 -8.19 28.61 7.09
CA ARG A 214 -9.59 28.76 6.71
C ARG A 214 -10.50 27.89 7.60
N LEU A 215 -10.15 26.64 7.82
CA LEU A 215 -10.95 25.69 8.59
C LEU A 215 -11.05 26.09 10.08
N LEU A 216 -9.97 26.58 10.66
CA LEU A 216 -9.91 27.01 12.07
C LEU A 216 -10.78 28.22 12.40
N HIS A 217 -11.19 28.99 11.40
CA HIS A 217 -12.14 30.09 11.59
C HIS A 217 -13.50 29.58 12.07
N GLU A 218 -13.97 28.45 11.55
CA GLU A 218 -15.27 27.85 11.92
C GLU A 218 -15.13 26.72 12.94
N TRP A 219 -14.01 26.00 12.93
CA TRP A 219 -13.70 24.90 13.86
C TRP A 219 -12.40 25.17 14.62
N PRO A 220 -12.43 26.05 15.66
CA PRO A 220 -11.20 26.39 16.41
C PRO A 220 -10.58 25.22 17.18
N ASP A 221 -11.34 24.13 17.38
CA ASP A 221 -10.88 22.89 18.01
C ASP A 221 -10.30 21.88 17.03
N LEU A 222 -10.25 22.20 15.72
CA LEU A 222 -9.74 21.29 14.70
C LEU A 222 -8.24 21.05 14.84
N GLN A 223 -7.83 19.80 14.72
CA GLN A 223 -6.44 19.34 14.81
C GLN A 223 -6.07 18.53 13.57
N LEU A 224 -4.89 18.72 13.06
CA LEU A 224 -4.27 17.88 12.03
C LEU A 224 -3.26 16.94 12.69
N VAL A 225 -3.55 15.66 12.67
CA VAL A 225 -2.63 14.62 13.15
C VAL A 225 -1.97 13.97 11.95
N ALA A 226 -0.65 14.09 11.89
CA ALA A 226 0.19 13.51 10.87
C ALA A 226 1.01 12.35 11.46
N VAL A 227 0.82 11.14 10.94
CA VAL A 227 1.54 9.94 11.37
C VAL A 227 2.46 9.46 10.26
N GLY A 228 3.73 9.32 10.56
CA GLY A 228 4.74 8.86 9.60
C GLY A 228 6.14 9.26 9.98
N ASP A 229 7.04 9.25 9.00
CA ASP A 229 8.43 9.66 9.17
C ASP A 229 9.01 10.15 7.84
N GLY A 230 10.06 10.97 7.90
CA GLY A 230 10.73 11.45 6.69
C GLY A 230 11.59 12.70 6.92
N ASP A 231 12.41 13.02 5.93
CA ASP A 231 13.37 14.13 5.94
C ASP A 231 12.72 15.52 5.72
N ASP A 232 11.41 15.56 5.43
CA ASP A 232 10.68 16.81 5.16
C ASP A 232 9.93 17.36 6.40
N ARG A 233 10.09 16.70 7.56
CA ARG A 233 9.39 17.08 8.80
C ARG A 233 9.67 18.54 9.21
N ASP A 234 10.93 18.95 9.25
CA ASP A 234 11.31 20.31 9.66
C ASP A 234 10.68 21.37 8.74
N TRP A 235 10.62 21.07 7.45
CA TRP A 235 9.96 21.96 6.48
C TRP A 235 8.46 22.07 6.73
N LEU A 236 7.78 20.97 7.04
CA LEU A 236 6.34 20.94 7.35
C LEU A 236 6.04 21.68 8.67
N GLU A 237 6.89 21.52 9.70
CA GLU A 237 6.78 22.26 10.96
C GLU A 237 6.97 23.78 10.74
N GLN A 238 7.97 24.16 9.94
CA GLN A 238 8.19 25.56 9.59
C GLN A 238 7.02 26.15 8.79
N MET A 239 6.42 25.36 7.90
CA MET A 239 5.24 25.75 7.15
C MET A 239 4.04 25.96 8.09
N ALA A 240 3.78 25.06 9.02
CA ALA A 240 2.73 25.21 10.03
C ALA A 240 2.92 26.49 10.87
N LYS A 241 4.18 26.79 11.25
CA LYS A 241 4.52 28.00 11.98
C LYS A 241 4.30 29.26 11.16
N SER A 242 4.74 29.30 9.90
CA SER A 242 4.56 30.47 9.02
C SER A 242 3.09 30.73 8.68
N SER A 243 2.28 29.70 8.67
CA SER A 243 0.82 29.78 8.48
C SER A 243 0.05 30.08 9.78
N GLY A 244 0.73 30.21 10.92
CA GLY A 244 0.13 30.49 12.23
C GLY A 244 -0.68 29.35 12.83
N VAL A 245 -0.51 28.11 12.36
CA VAL A 245 -1.30 26.92 12.76
C VAL A 245 -0.47 25.87 13.50
N GLN A 246 0.73 26.19 13.96
CA GLN A 246 1.63 25.24 14.62
C GLN A 246 1.04 24.57 15.86
N GLY A 247 0.10 25.21 16.56
CA GLY A 247 -0.61 24.64 17.71
C GLY A 247 -1.70 23.62 17.34
N HIS A 248 -1.99 23.47 16.05
CA HIS A 248 -3.03 22.59 15.51
C HIS A 248 -2.48 21.47 14.62
N VAL A 249 -1.15 21.36 14.49
CA VAL A 249 -0.50 20.30 13.68
C VAL A 249 0.38 19.44 14.58
N HIS A 250 0.09 18.16 14.64
CA HIS A 250 0.75 17.19 15.53
C HIS A 250 1.42 16.09 14.71
N PHE A 251 2.73 15.92 14.88
CA PHE A 251 3.53 14.93 14.16
C PHE A 251 3.86 13.76 15.06
N TYR A 252 3.51 12.54 14.63
CA TYR A 252 3.83 11.30 15.34
C TYR A 252 4.68 10.38 14.47
N THR A 253 5.74 9.83 15.05
CA THR A 253 6.65 8.88 14.41
C THR A 253 6.74 7.61 15.24
N GLY A 254 7.03 6.47 14.59
CA GLY A 254 7.32 5.22 15.31
C GLY A 254 6.13 4.61 16.06
N LEU A 255 4.89 4.97 15.68
CA LEU A 255 3.71 4.39 16.33
C LEU A 255 3.64 2.88 16.11
N THR A 256 3.22 2.16 17.12
CA THR A 256 2.83 0.76 17.01
C THR A 256 1.58 0.61 16.16
N SER A 257 1.32 -0.59 15.66
CA SER A 257 0.09 -0.87 14.90
C SER A 257 -1.18 -0.60 15.72
N VAL A 258 -1.12 -0.79 17.04
CA VAL A 258 -2.23 -0.53 17.97
C VAL A 258 -2.50 0.97 18.09
N GLU A 259 -1.47 1.78 18.31
CA GLU A 259 -1.57 3.25 18.38
C GLU A 259 -2.05 3.84 17.05
N LEU A 260 -1.52 3.35 15.93
CA LEU A 260 -1.97 3.79 14.60
C LEU A 260 -3.45 3.45 14.37
N ALA A 261 -3.90 2.25 14.74
CA ALA A 261 -5.29 1.86 14.65
C ALA A 261 -6.19 2.72 15.57
N ALA A 262 -5.68 3.12 16.76
CA ALA A 262 -6.34 4.05 17.64
C ALA A 262 -6.50 5.44 17.00
N CYS A 263 -5.46 5.97 16.35
CA CYS A 263 -5.54 7.24 15.61
C CYS A 263 -6.61 7.21 14.51
N TYR A 264 -6.65 6.13 13.70
CA TYR A 264 -7.70 5.96 12.70
C TYR A 264 -9.11 5.88 13.32
N SER A 265 -9.25 5.30 14.49
CA SER A 265 -10.55 5.20 15.16
C SER A 265 -11.00 6.53 15.79
N ALA A 266 -10.03 7.34 16.24
CA ALA A 266 -10.28 8.60 16.94
C ALA A 266 -10.50 9.81 16.01
N CYS A 267 -10.04 9.77 14.76
CA CYS A 267 -10.23 10.89 13.84
C CYS A 267 -11.68 10.98 13.34
N GLU A 268 -12.12 12.14 12.90
CA GLU A 268 -13.36 12.37 12.17
C GLU A 268 -13.16 12.05 10.69
N ILE A 269 -12.07 12.53 10.10
CA ILE A 269 -11.78 12.44 8.67
C ILE A 269 -10.37 11.92 8.47
N PHE A 270 -10.17 11.04 7.51
CA PHE A 270 -8.85 10.71 6.98
C PHE A 270 -8.62 11.50 5.67
N ALA A 271 -7.49 12.19 5.55
CA ALA A 271 -7.17 12.95 4.35
C ALA A 271 -5.74 12.70 3.87
N LEU A 272 -5.61 12.35 2.59
CA LEU A 272 -4.33 12.26 1.87
C LEU A 272 -4.55 12.73 0.43
N PRO A 273 -4.52 14.06 0.15
CA PRO A 273 -4.82 14.64 -1.17
C PRO A 273 -3.64 14.49 -2.13
N SER A 274 -3.19 13.26 -2.34
CA SER A 274 -1.99 12.90 -3.09
C SER A 274 -2.20 12.99 -4.60
N ARG A 275 -1.20 13.46 -5.35
CA ARG A 275 -1.17 13.38 -6.81
C ARG A 275 -0.86 11.98 -7.34
N GLY A 276 -0.32 11.10 -6.51
CA GLY A 276 0.24 9.84 -7.00
C GLY A 276 0.23 8.71 -5.97
N GLU A 277 -0.92 8.09 -5.75
CA GLU A 277 -0.98 6.82 -5.03
C GLU A 277 -1.14 5.65 -6.02
N GLY A 278 -0.33 4.61 -5.88
CA GLY A 278 -0.48 3.41 -6.71
C GLY A 278 -1.76 2.63 -6.38
N PHE A 279 -2.19 2.72 -5.10
CA PHE A 279 -3.43 2.10 -4.59
C PHE A 279 -3.98 2.86 -3.37
N GLY A 280 -3.15 3.06 -2.32
CA GLY A 280 -3.54 3.75 -1.10
C GLY A 280 -4.12 2.82 -0.03
N LEU A 281 -3.30 1.90 0.51
CA LEU A 281 -3.70 1.03 1.63
C LEU A 281 -4.22 1.82 2.84
N VAL A 282 -3.71 3.01 3.06
CA VAL A 282 -4.13 3.91 4.15
C VAL A 282 -5.60 4.34 4.03
N TYR A 283 -6.14 4.43 2.81
CA TYR A 283 -7.57 4.67 2.63
C TYR A 283 -8.40 3.46 3.11
N LEU A 284 -7.92 2.23 2.83
CA LEU A 284 -8.60 1.02 3.32
C LEU A 284 -8.59 0.96 4.86
N GLU A 285 -7.47 1.36 5.49
CA GLU A 285 -7.33 1.41 6.95
C GLU A 285 -8.34 2.37 7.57
N ALA A 286 -8.49 3.57 7.01
CA ALA A 286 -9.47 4.56 7.46
C ALA A 286 -10.91 4.08 7.24
N MET A 287 -11.22 3.61 6.03
CA MET A 287 -12.54 3.09 5.67
C MET A 287 -12.94 1.88 6.53
N ALA A 288 -12.00 0.99 6.86
CA ALA A 288 -12.24 -0.15 7.76
C ALA A 288 -12.65 0.31 9.18
N ARG A 289 -12.17 1.47 9.61
CA ARG A 289 -12.58 2.12 10.87
C ARG A 289 -13.87 2.94 10.74
N GLY A 290 -14.51 2.92 9.56
CA GLY A 290 -15.75 3.64 9.31
C GLY A 290 -15.54 5.15 9.19
N LYS A 291 -14.36 5.58 8.72
CA LYS A 291 -14.05 6.99 8.52
C LYS A 291 -14.23 7.38 7.05
N PRO A 292 -14.85 8.54 6.76
CA PRO A 292 -14.83 9.08 5.42
C PRO A 292 -13.41 9.46 5.03
N VAL A 293 -13.09 9.32 3.75
CA VAL A 293 -11.73 9.57 3.26
C VAL A 293 -11.72 10.69 2.22
N ILE A 294 -10.70 11.55 2.27
CA ILE A 294 -10.44 12.52 1.21
C ILE A 294 -9.13 12.14 0.54
N GLY A 295 -9.19 11.78 -0.73
CA GLY A 295 -8.03 11.38 -1.54
C GLY A 295 -7.81 12.31 -2.71
N GLY A 296 -6.65 12.18 -3.37
CA GLY A 296 -6.39 12.89 -4.62
C GLY A 296 -7.12 12.25 -5.80
N ALA A 297 -7.60 13.07 -6.74
CA ALA A 297 -8.30 12.62 -7.94
C ALA A 297 -7.37 12.02 -9.01
N HIS A 298 -6.26 11.41 -8.59
CA HIS A 298 -5.19 10.90 -9.46
C HIS A 298 -4.69 9.53 -9.00
N GLY A 299 -4.10 8.78 -9.93
CA GLY A 299 -3.53 7.47 -9.65
C GLY A 299 -4.58 6.43 -9.26
N GLY A 300 -4.28 5.61 -8.25
CA GLY A 300 -5.16 4.54 -7.79
C GLY A 300 -6.27 4.97 -6.82
N ALA A 301 -6.22 6.17 -6.24
CA ALA A 301 -7.21 6.60 -5.27
C ALA A 301 -8.65 6.61 -5.81
N PRO A 302 -8.93 7.04 -7.08
CA PRO A 302 -10.28 6.96 -7.66
C PRO A 302 -10.85 5.54 -7.81
N GLU A 303 -10.01 4.52 -7.77
CA GLU A 303 -10.49 3.13 -7.79
C GLU A 303 -10.82 2.60 -6.40
N VAL A 304 -10.26 3.21 -5.36
CA VAL A 304 -10.49 2.85 -3.96
C VAL A 304 -11.62 3.70 -3.34
N ILE A 305 -11.66 4.98 -3.64
CA ILE A 305 -12.64 5.93 -3.11
C ILE A 305 -13.76 6.10 -4.13
N ASP A 306 -15.00 5.84 -3.73
CA ASP A 306 -16.20 6.15 -4.51
C ASP A 306 -16.62 7.59 -4.17
N ASP A 307 -16.30 8.53 -5.08
CA ASP A 307 -16.49 9.97 -4.88
C ASP A 307 -17.94 10.33 -4.56
N GLY A 308 -18.14 11.13 -3.52
CA GLY A 308 -19.46 11.50 -2.99
C GLY A 308 -20.19 10.38 -2.25
N LYS A 309 -19.60 9.16 -2.12
CA LYS A 309 -20.26 8.03 -1.42
C LYS A 309 -19.47 7.49 -0.25
N THR A 310 -18.16 7.24 -0.44
CA THR A 310 -17.28 6.75 0.63
C THR A 310 -16.30 7.81 1.11
N GLY A 311 -16.31 8.98 0.47
CA GLY A 311 -15.43 10.10 0.70
C GLY A 311 -15.43 11.05 -0.49
N TYR A 312 -14.41 11.90 -0.59
CA TYR A 312 -14.25 12.86 -1.67
C TYR A 312 -12.91 12.72 -2.38
N LEU A 313 -12.91 13.02 -3.68
CA LEU A 313 -11.71 13.14 -4.51
C LEU A 313 -11.43 14.61 -4.83
N VAL A 314 -10.22 15.08 -4.51
CA VAL A 314 -9.82 16.48 -4.73
C VAL A 314 -8.62 16.56 -5.67
N GLN A 315 -8.54 17.65 -6.43
CA GLN A 315 -7.37 17.90 -7.26
C GLN A 315 -6.17 18.20 -6.37
N HIS A 316 -5.01 17.66 -6.71
CA HIS A 316 -3.78 17.91 -5.97
C HIS A 316 -3.43 19.42 -5.97
N GLY A 317 -3.19 19.96 -4.78
CA GLY A 317 -2.89 21.39 -4.58
C GLY A 317 -4.10 22.32 -4.63
N ASP A 318 -5.31 21.80 -4.87
CA ASP A 318 -6.54 22.60 -4.80
C ASP A 318 -7.00 22.75 -3.34
N VAL A 319 -6.40 23.74 -2.66
CA VAL A 319 -6.70 24.07 -1.25
C VAL A 319 -8.18 24.44 -1.05
N PRO A 320 -8.83 25.27 -1.90
CA PRO A 320 -10.26 25.55 -1.79
C PRO A 320 -11.14 24.30 -1.85
N GLN A 321 -10.91 23.41 -2.82
CA GLN A 321 -11.69 22.17 -2.97
C GLN A 321 -11.50 21.26 -1.75
N LEU A 322 -10.25 21.10 -1.27
CA LEU A 322 -9.94 20.31 -0.08
C LEU A 322 -10.65 20.88 1.15
N ALA A 323 -10.55 22.18 1.39
CA ALA A 323 -11.22 22.84 2.51
C ALA A 323 -12.73 22.65 2.45
N THR A 324 -13.37 22.88 1.30
CA THR A 324 -14.81 22.69 1.13
C THR A 324 -15.25 21.24 1.38
N SER A 325 -14.45 20.24 0.95
CA SER A 325 -14.73 18.83 1.23
C SER A 325 -14.67 18.51 2.72
N ILE A 326 -13.70 19.08 3.45
CA ILE A 326 -13.56 18.93 4.90
C ILE A 326 -14.73 19.65 5.60
N GLU A 327 -15.05 20.89 5.24
CA GLU A 327 -16.18 21.68 5.77
C GLU A 327 -17.50 20.92 5.63
N THR A 328 -17.75 20.33 4.47
CA THR A 328 -18.95 19.54 4.20
C THR A 328 -19.10 18.38 5.19
N LEU A 329 -18.01 17.64 5.45
CA LEU A 329 -18.03 16.52 6.39
C LEU A 329 -18.17 16.97 7.85
N LEU A 330 -17.44 18.03 8.26
CA LEU A 330 -17.48 18.53 9.64
C LEU A 330 -18.81 19.19 9.99
N SER A 331 -19.51 19.77 9.00
CA SER A 331 -20.82 20.43 9.19
C SER A 331 -21.98 19.44 9.26
N ASP A 332 -21.83 18.23 8.73
CA ASP A 332 -22.88 17.20 8.70
C ASP A 332 -22.39 15.86 9.28
N PRO A 333 -22.50 15.67 10.60
CA PRO A 333 -22.11 14.43 11.26
C PRO A 333 -22.94 13.20 10.81
N ALA A 334 -24.10 13.39 10.19
CA ALA A 334 -24.88 12.29 9.63
C ALA A 334 -24.25 11.80 8.33
N LEU A 335 -23.89 12.72 7.44
CA LEU A 335 -23.16 12.44 6.19
C LEU A 335 -21.80 11.80 6.47
N GLU A 336 -21.03 12.34 7.45
CA GLU A 336 -19.74 11.78 7.88
C GLU A 336 -19.88 10.29 8.23
N ARG A 337 -20.84 9.97 9.13
CA ARG A 337 -21.08 8.58 9.54
C ARG A 337 -21.58 7.70 8.40
N GLU A 338 -22.44 8.22 7.53
CA GLU A 338 -22.96 7.48 6.38
C GLU A 338 -21.84 7.13 5.40
N MET A 339 -21.00 8.09 5.02
CA MET A 339 -19.85 7.86 4.15
C MET A 339 -18.86 6.87 4.76
N GLY A 340 -18.57 7.01 6.04
CA GLY A 340 -17.71 6.07 6.77
C GLY A 340 -18.27 4.65 6.80
N ALA A 341 -19.57 4.49 7.02
CA ALA A 341 -20.25 3.19 7.01
C ALA A 341 -20.19 2.52 5.61
N ARG A 342 -20.46 3.29 4.56
CA ARG A 342 -20.33 2.82 3.17
C ARG A 342 -18.90 2.44 2.82
N GLY A 343 -17.92 3.22 3.31
CA GLY A 343 -16.50 2.91 3.17
C GLY A 343 -16.15 1.56 3.78
N ARG A 344 -16.57 1.32 5.02
CA ARG A 344 -16.36 0.04 5.71
C ARG A 344 -17.05 -1.12 5.01
N GLU A 345 -18.27 -0.94 4.51
CA GLU A 345 -18.97 -1.96 3.73
C GLU A 345 -18.20 -2.32 2.45
N ARG A 346 -17.70 -1.32 1.72
CA ARG A 346 -16.88 -1.53 0.53
C ARG A 346 -15.60 -2.32 0.84
N VAL A 347 -14.88 -1.96 1.91
CA VAL A 347 -13.68 -2.72 2.34
C VAL A 347 -14.05 -4.17 2.63
N ASN A 348 -15.13 -4.40 3.36
CA ASN A 348 -15.60 -5.74 3.70
C ASN A 348 -15.95 -6.59 2.46
N ARG A 349 -16.50 -5.99 1.43
CA ARG A 349 -16.92 -6.66 0.20
C ARG A 349 -15.76 -6.91 -0.77
N GLU A 350 -14.86 -5.93 -0.93
CA GLU A 350 -13.91 -5.89 -2.04
C GLU A 350 -12.45 -6.07 -1.63
N TYR A 351 -12.08 -5.63 -0.43
CA TYR A 351 -10.67 -5.47 -0.04
C TYR A 351 -10.23 -6.31 1.16
N LYS A 352 -11.05 -7.27 1.61
CA LYS A 352 -10.60 -8.24 2.64
C LYS A 352 -9.53 -9.16 2.08
N PHE A 353 -8.61 -9.59 2.95
CA PHE A 353 -7.52 -10.49 2.60
C PHE A 353 -8.03 -11.80 1.96
N GLY A 354 -9.18 -12.32 2.38
CA GLY A 354 -9.80 -13.51 1.78
C GLY A 354 -10.18 -13.32 0.30
N VAL A 355 -10.64 -12.12 -0.10
CA VAL A 355 -10.98 -11.79 -1.49
C VAL A 355 -9.72 -11.72 -2.34
N PHE A 356 -8.68 -11.04 -1.85
CA PHE A 356 -7.36 -11.00 -2.47
C PHE A 356 -6.77 -12.41 -2.65
N ALA A 357 -6.77 -13.21 -1.58
CA ALA A 357 -6.23 -14.56 -1.60
C ALA A 357 -6.94 -15.47 -2.62
N LYS A 358 -8.28 -15.38 -2.70
CA LYS A 358 -9.08 -16.13 -3.67
C LYS A 358 -8.71 -15.74 -5.11
N SER A 359 -8.57 -14.44 -5.37
CA SER A 359 -8.24 -13.90 -6.70
C SER A 359 -6.81 -14.28 -7.12
N LEU A 360 -5.84 -14.15 -6.21
CA LEU A 360 -4.45 -14.54 -6.46
C LEU A 360 -4.34 -16.05 -6.71
N LYS A 361 -5.00 -16.88 -5.90
CA LYS A 361 -5.00 -18.34 -6.09
C LYS A 361 -5.58 -18.76 -7.44
N LYS A 362 -6.57 -18.03 -7.97
CA LYS A 362 -7.09 -18.26 -9.32
C LYS A 362 -6.00 -18.04 -10.37
N ILE A 363 -5.27 -16.92 -10.30
CA ILE A 363 -4.17 -16.60 -11.23
C ILE A 363 -3.04 -17.63 -11.12
N LEU A 364 -2.66 -18.02 -9.90
CA LEU A 364 -1.62 -19.04 -9.68
C LEU A 364 -2.03 -20.40 -10.29
N ARG A 365 -3.31 -20.78 -10.17
CA ARG A 365 -3.82 -22.02 -10.76
C ARG A 365 -3.72 -22.00 -12.28
N GLU A 366 -4.19 -20.94 -12.92
CA GLU A 366 -4.12 -20.77 -14.37
C GLU A 366 -2.70 -20.93 -14.91
N LEU A 367 -1.69 -20.40 -14.20
CA LEU A 367 -0.29 -20.48 -14.62
C LEU A 367 0.41 -21.79 -14.27
N CYS A 368 -0.01 -22.50 -13.24
CA CYS A 368 0.60 -23.77 -12.84
C CYS A 368 0.03 -24.97 -13.61
N GLU A 369 -1.20 -24.85 -14.15
CA GLU A 369 -1.92 -25.91 -14.86
C GLU A 369 -1.84 -25.77 -16.38
N SER A 370 -1.46 -24.59 -16.90
CA SER A 370 -1.13 -24.34 -18.32
C SER A 370 0.31 -24.71 -18.63
#